data_7785f11853c6eaf75537218ab1196930
#
_entry.id   7785f11853c6eaf75537218ab1196930
#
_cell.length_a   1.000
_cell.length_b   1.000
_cell.length_c   1.000
_cell.angle_alpha   90.00
_cell.angle_beta   90.00
_cell.angle_gamma   90.00
#
_symmetry.space_group_name_H-M   'P 1'
#
loop_
_entity.id
_entity.type
_entity.pdbx_description
1 polymer ?
#
loop_
_entity_poly.entity_id
_entity_poly.type
_entity_poly.pdbx_seq_one_letter_code
_entity_poly.pdbx_strand_id
1 'polypeptide(L)'
;MALRPGILCHASPLRFDRQSEHEVMGGMNIHVNVEFQDGVTWLARIRRSNATSPPPIARDYIILSEIATLQFLENVNVPTPRLLGYALEADEGNNVGVGYMLIEKLPGKPLDWARATEDQKHRIIDQLADHTIELSKHPLDKIGSFNRPGDEHIGPIAREEFSDVTDGAIHALGPFTTTSTISSTKF
;
A
#
# COMPACT_ATOMS: atom_id res chain seq x y z
N MET A 1 12.31 -1.41 -12.88
CA MET A 1 12.10 -0.20 -12.07
C MET A 1 11.45 0.86 -12.94
N ALA A 2 10.16 1.07 -12.80
CA ALA A 2 9.43 2.07 -13.56
C ALA A 2 9.40 3.39 -12.74
N LEU A 3 10.42 4.22 -12.92
CA LEU A 3 10.42 5.60 -12.44
C LEU A 3 9.57 6.43 -13.39
N ARG A 4 8.65 7.27 -12.85
CA ARG A 4 7.96 8.27 -13.69
C ARG A 4 9.02 9.16 -14.37
N PRO A 5 8.93 9.44 -15.70
CA PRO A 5 9.88 10.29 -16.39
C PRO A 5 9.86 11.70 -15.80
N GLY A 6 11.01 12.21 -15.43
CA GLY A 6 11.20 13.60 -14.98
C GLY A 6 11.77 13.77 -13.56
N ILE A 7 11.99 12.69 -12.80
CA ILE A 7 12.64 12.78 -11.49
C ILE A 7 14.09 12.35 -11.62
N LEU A 8 14.98 13.31 -11.91
CA LEU A 8 16.42 13.15 -11.77
C LEU A 8 16.79 13.44 -10.31
N CYS A 9 16.86 12.39 -9.50
CA CYS A 9 17.31 12.48 -8.12
C CYS A 9 18.73 11.95 -8.02
N HIS A 10 19.65 12.78 -7.54
CA HIS A 10 20.95 12.31 -7.06
C HIS A 10 20.75 11.73 -5.66
N ALA A 11 20.57 10.42 -5.58
CA ALA A 11 20.41 9.74 -4.30
C ALA A 11 21.71 9.84 -3.49
N SER A 12 21.61 10.40 -2.28
CA SER A 12 22.63 10.21 -1.26
C SER A 12 22.60 8.76 -0.77
N PRO A 13 23.73 8.19 -0.32
CA PRO A 13 23.73 6.86 0.27
C PRO A 13 22.76 6.82 1.46
N LEU A 14 21.90 5.80 1.48
CA LEU A 14 20.96 5.55 2.57
C LEU A 14 21.70 5.50 3.90
N ARG A 15 21.39 6.40 4.82
CA ARG A 15 21.80 6.30 6.22
C ARG A 15 20.70 5.56 6.97
N PHE A 16 20.98 4.31 7.32
CA PHE A 16 20.11 3.53 8.19
C PHE A 16 20.49 3.82 9.65
N ASP A 17 19.62 4.52 10.37
CA ASP A 17 19.80 4.73 11.81
C ASP A 17 19.07 3.62 12.58
N ARG A 18 19.83 2.73 13.20
CA ARG A 18 19.30 1.62 14.00
C ARG A 18 18.53 2.08 15.26
N GLN A 19 18.70 3.32 15.71
CA GLN A 19 17.99 3.83 16.90
C GLN A 19 16.53 4.20 16.59
N SER A 20 16.18 4.38 15.33
CA SER A 20 14.82 4.67 14.88
C SER A 20 14.01 3.43 14.47
N GLU A 21 14.55 2.22 14.61
CA GLU A 21 13.89 0.97 14.16
C GLU A 21 12.46 0.80 14.71
N HIS A 22 12.23 1.18 15.98
CA HIS A 22 10.91 1.03 16.62
C HIS A 22 9.86 2.04 16.12
N GLU A 23 10.28 3.21 15.64
CA GLU A 23 9.37 4.24 15.10
C GLU A 23 8.94 3.94 13.66
N VAL A 24 9.70 3.09 12.96
CA VAL A 24 9.60 2.81 11.54
C VAL A 24 8.93 1.46 11.26
N MET A 25 8.83 0.58 12.26
CA MET A 25 8.27 -0.77 12.10
C MET A 25 6.78 -0.80 12.39
N GLY A 26 5.98 -0.90 11.31
CA GLY A 26 4.60 -1.39 11.41
C GLY A 26 4.55 -2.92 11.56
N GLY A 27 3.36 -3.48 11.84
CA GLY A 27 3.19 -4.93 11.98
C GLY A 27 3.70 -5.72 10.77
N MET A 28 3.37 -5.27 9.55
CA MET A 28 3.64 -5.98 8.29
C MET A 28 4.65 -5.28 7.39
N ASN A 29 5.01 -4.02 7.66
CA ASN A 29 5.88 -3.24 6.81
C ASN A 29 6.97 -2.54 7.60
N ILE A 30 8.09 -2.31 6.95
CA ILE A 30 9.16 -1.43 7.39
C ILE A 30 9.07 -0.15 6.55
N HIS A 31 9.18 1.01 7.19
CA HIS A 31 9.21 2.29 6.53
C HIS A 31 10.59 2.91 6.69
N VAL A 32 11.24 3.25 5.59
CA VAL A 32 12.58 3.84 5.58
C VAL A 32 12.54 5.19 4.89
N ASN A 33 13.07 6.22 5.54
CA ASN A 33 13.24 7.52 4.90
C ASN A 33 14.35 7.44 3.85
N VAL A 34 14.06 7.91 2.64
CA VAL A 34 15.04 8.10 1.56
C VAL A 34 15.24 9.60 1.42
N GLU A 35 16.36 10.10 1.96
CA GLU A 35 16.68 11.52 1.96
C GLU A 35 17.57 11.87 0.78
N PHE A 36 17.23 12.95 0.08
CA PHE A 36 17.97 13.47 -1.05
C PHE A 36 18.74 14.73 -0.68
N GLN A 37 19.78 15.06 -1.46
CA GLN A 37 20.66 16.21 -1.18
C GLN A 37 19.94 17.56 -1.27
N ASP A 38 18.84 17.64 -2.01
CA ASP A 38 17.97 18.82 -2.15
C ASP A 38 16.98 19.00 -0.99
N GLY A 39 17.02 18.12 0.02
CA GLY A 39 16.15 18.14 1.18
C GLY A 39 14.81 17.43 0.98
N VAL A 40 14.55 16.88 -0.22
CA VAL A 40 13.38 16.05 -0.48
C VAL A 40 13.52 14.74 0.29
N THR A 41 12.42 14.26 0.87
CA THR A 41 12.38 12.96 1.55
C THR A 41 11.25 12.13 0.97
N TRP A 42 11.56 10.91 0.58
CA TRP A 42 10.59 9.88 0.23
C TRP A 42 10.45 8.86 1.34
N LEU A 43 9.40 8.08 1.31
CA LEU A 43 9.21 6.95 2.20
C LEU A 43 9.28 5.65 1.38
N ALA A 44 10.30 4.83 1.65
CA ALA A 44 10.34 3.47 1.14
C ALA A 44 9.52 2.58 2.07
N ARG A 45 8.45 1.98 1.54
CA ARG A 45 7.63 0.98 2.23
C ARG A 45 8.03 -0.39 1.75
N ILE A 46 8.61 -1.16 2.64
CA ILE A 46 9.15 -2.49 2.38
C ILE A 46 8.32 -3.51 3.15
N ARG A 47 7.81 -4.54 2.45
CA ARG A 47 7.09 -5.59 3.13
C ARG A 47 8.05 -6.48 3.91
N ARG A 48 7.73 -6.74 5.17
CA ARG A 48 8.50 -7.70 5.98
C ARG A 48 8.28 -9.11 5.45
N SER A 49 9.35 -9.88 5.39
CA SER A 49 9.32 -11.30 5.10
C SER A 49 9.76 -12.08 6.33
N ASN A 50 9.03 -13.12 6.69
CA ASN A 50 9.32 -14.03 7.79
C ASN A 50 8.90 -15.46 7.38
N ALA A 51 9.09 -16.42 8.29
CA ALA A 51 8.80 -17.83 8.02
C ALA A 51 7.32 -18.14 7.72
N THR A 52 6.40 -17.23 8.10
CA THR A 52 4.96 -17.38 7.87
C THR A 52 4.44 -16.49 6.74
N SER A 53 5.33 -15.77 6.06
CA SER A 53 4.94 -14.93 4.93
C SER A 53 4.46 -15.77 3.75
N PRO A 54 3.46 -15.30 2.99
CA PRO A 54 2.99 -16.01 1.82
C PRO A 54 4.07 -16.10 0.73
N PRO A 55 3.92 -17.00 -0.23
CA PRO A 55 4.86 -17.16 -1.33
C PRO A 55 5.10 -15.84 -2.10
N PRO A 56 6.26 -15.66 -2.77
CA PRO A 56 6.62 -14.43 -3.49
C PRO A 56 5.52 -13.91 -4.41
N ILE A 57 4.89 -14.79 -5.18
CA ILE A 57 3.82 -14.40 -6.11
C ILE A 57 2.61 -13.76 -5.41
N ALA A 58 2.27 -14.20 -4.21
CA ALA A 58 1.19 -13.59 -3.42
C ALA A 58 1.64 -12.25 -2.82
N ARG A 59 2.92 -12.14 -2.39
CA ARG A 59 3.49 -10.88 -1.91
C ARG A 59 3.52 -9.83 -3.02
N ASP A 60 3.94 -10.21 -4.22
CA ASP A 60 3.96 -9.32 -5.38
C ASP A 60 2.55 -8.88 -5.76
N TYR A 61 1.57 -9.79 -5.72
CA TYR A 61 0.17 -9.44 -5.95
C TYR A 61 -0.35 -8.41 -4.96
N ILE A 62 -0.04 -8.57 -3.67
CA ILE A 62 -0.44 -7.62 -2.62
C ILE A 62 0.16 -6.23 -2.88
N ILE A 63 1.45 -6.15 -3.24
CA ILE A 63 2.11 -4.88 -3.58
C ILE A 63 1.45 -4.25 -4.80
N LEU A 64 1.20 -5.00 -5.86
CA LEU A 64 0.57 -4.49 -7.08
C LEU A 64 -0.85 -3.97 -6.82
N SER A 65 -1.61 -4.66 -5.99
CA SER A 65 -2.95 -4.25 -5.58
C SER A 65 -2.94 -2.96 -4.74
N GLU A 66 -2.00 -2.81 -3.81
CA GLU A 66 -1.82 -1.58 -3.04
C GLU A 66 -1.48 -0.39 -3.96
N ILE A 67 -0.58 -0.60 -4.93
CA ILE A 67 -0.19 0.40 -5.91
C ILE A 67 -1.39 0.82 -6.77
N ALA A 68 -2.16 -0.15 -7.27
CA ALA A 68 -3.36 0.11 -8.05
C ALA A 68 -4.39 0.91 -7.23
N THR A 69 -4.54 0.60 -5.94
CA THR A 69 -5.40 1.34 -5.02
C THR A 69 -4.94 2.79 -4.85
N LEU A 70 -3.64 3.04 -4.66
CA LEU A 70 -3.10 4.39 -4.56
C LEU A 70 -3.36 5.19 -5.85
N GLN A 71 -3.18 4.58 -7.02
CA GLN A 71 -3.45 5.21 -8.31
C GLN A 71 -4.94 5.54 -8.49
N PHE A 72 -5.83 4.63 -8.09
CA PHE A 72 -7.26 4.89 -8.09
C PHE A 72 -7.62 6.07 -7.19
N LEU A 73 -7.13 6.10 -5.94
CA LEU A 73 -7.40 7.17 -4.99
C LEU A 73 -6.87 8.53 -5.48
N GLU A 74 -5.70 8.57 -6.11
CA GLU A 74 -5.16 9.78 -6.75
C GLU A 74 -6.09 10.30 -7.86
N ASN A 75 -6.67 9.40 -8.66
CA ASN A 75 -7.57 9.75 -9.75
C ASN A 75 -8.95 10.24 -9.28
N VAL A 76 -9.42 9.81 -8.12
CA VAL A 76 -10.74 10.20 -7.55
C VAL A 76 -10.63 11.31 -6.49
N ASN A 77 -9.50 12.02 -6.44
CA ASN A 77 -9.26 13.15 -5.53
C ASN A 77 -9.40 12.83 -4.03
N VAL A 78 -9.17 11.59 -3.65
CA VAL A 78 -9.01 11.21 -2.24
C VAL A 78 -7.56 11.42 -1.84
N PRO A 79 -7.24 12.21 -0.81
CA PRO A 79 -5.87 12.49 -0.40
C PRO A 79 -5.10 11.20 -0.10
N THR A 80 -4.04 10.97 -0.84
CA THR A 80 -3.17 9.80 -0.68
C THR A 80 -1.72 10.19 -1.01
N PRO A 81 -0.72 9.54 -0.41
CA PRO A 81 0.66 9.74 -0.81
C PRO A 81 0.85 9.40 -2.29
N ARG A 82 1.54 10.25 -3.03
CA ARG A 82 1.86 9.95 -4.43
C ARG A 82 2.80 8.76 -4.53
N LEU A 83 2.52 7.87 -5.46
CA LEU A 83 3.44 6.79 -5.82
C LEU A 83 4.57 7.36 -6.68
N LEU A 84 5.82 7.17 -6.24
CA LEU A 84 7.03 7.66 -6.91
C LEU A 84 7.74 6.55 -7.69
N GLY A 85 7.61 5.30 -7.23
CA GLY A 85 8.16 4.13 -7.91
C GLY A 85 7.94 2.87 -7.11
N TYR A 86 8.22 1.72 -7.70
CA TYR A 86 8.17 0.43 -7.02
C TYR A 86 9.05 -0.59 -7.76
N ALA A 87 9.38 -1.69 -7.07
CA ALA A 87 9.90 -2.90 -7.69
C ALA A 87 9.34 -4.12 -6.96
N LEU A 88 9.10 -5.17 -7.72
CA LEU A 88 8.74 -6.48 -7.18
C LEU A 88 9.98 -7.26 -6.77
N GLU A 89 9.81 -8.27 -5.94
CA GLU A 89 10.92 -9.12 -5.48
C GLU A 89 11.62 -9.82 -6.65
N ALA A 90 10.85 -10.28 -7.65
CA ALA A 90 11.35 -10.99 -8.82
C ALA A 90 11.82 -10.11 -9.97
N ASP A 91 11.76 -8.78 -9.87
CA ASP A 91 12.21 -7.88 -10.94
C ASP A 91 13.73 -7.99 -11.13
N GLU A 92 14.19 -8.25 -12.35
CA GLU A 92 15.63 -8.39 -12.68
C GLU A 92 16.48 -7.16 -12.29
N GLY A 93 15.87 -5.97 -12.28
CA GLY A 93 16.52 -4.71 -11.88
C GLY A 93 16.43 -4.42 -10.38
N ASN A 94 15.83 -5.29 -9.59
CA ASN A 94 15.68 -5.09 -8.15
C ASN A 94 16.90 -5.58 -7.38
N ASN A 95 17.86 -4.69 -7.14
CA ASN A 95 19.05 -5.00 -6.34
C ASN A 95 18.82 -4.98 -4.82
N VAL A 96 17.60 -4.65 -4.34
CA VAL A 96 17.24 -4.66 -2.92
C VAL A 96 16.91 -6.08 -2.45
N GLY A 97 16.42 -6.94 -3.34
CA GLY A 97 16.12 -8.35 -3.06
C GLY A 97 14.79 -8.60 -2.34
N VAL A 98 13.98 -7.56 -2.16
CA VAL A 98 12.61 -7.61 -1.63
C VAL A 98 11.72 -6.66 -2.39
N GLY A 99 10.40 -6.94 -2.41
CA GLY A 99 9.44 -6.01 -3.00
C GLY A 99 9.28 -4.74 -2.16
N TYR A 100 9.21 -3.59 -2.83
CA TYR A 100 9.05 -2.29 -2.17
C TYR A 100 8.26 -1.31 -3.03
N MET A 101 7.72 -0.27 -2.38
CA MET A 101 7.20 0.92 -3.03
C MET A 101 7.85 2.17 -2.44
N LEU A 102 8.06 3.17 -3.29
CA LEU A 102 8.50 4.51 -2.92
C LEU A 102 7.31 5.44 -3.01
N ILE A 103 6.97 6.08 -1.92
CA ILE A 103 5.85 6.99 -1.83
C ILE A 103 6.29 8.34 -1.27
N GLU A 104 5.48 9.34 -1.50
CA GLU A 104 5.64 10.65 -0.91
C GLU A 104 5.59 10.54 0.62
N LYS A 105 6.55 11.19 1.30
CA LYS A 105 6.49 11.34 2.75
C LYS A 105 5.60 12.51 3.08
N LEU A 106 4.39 12.24 3.57
CA LEU A 106 3.47 13.27 4.00
C LEU A 106 3.96 13.93 5.29
N PRO A 107 3.81 15.27 5.43
CA PRO A 107 4.11 15.96 6.66
C PRO A 107 3.07 15.64 7.73
N GLY A 108 3.46 15.69 8.98
CA GLY A 108 2.54 15.56 10.11
C GLY A 108 3.03 14.61 11.18
N LYS A 109 2.17 14.41 12.16
CA LYS A 109 2.35 13.49 13.28
C LYS A 109 1.06 12.70 13.49
N PRO A 110 1.13 11.51 14.10
CA PRO A 110 -0.07 10.79 14.50
C PRO A 110 -0.97 11.68 15.36
N LEU A 111 -2.26 11.66 15.07
CA LEU A 111 -3.25 12.42 15.83
C LEU A 111 -3.39 11.84 17.24
N ASP A 112 -3.19 12.70 18.25
CA ASP A 112 -3.57 12.37 19.62
C ASP A 112 -5.04 12.73 19.83
N TRP A 113 -5.93 11.75 19.62
CA TRP A 113 -7.36 11.94 19.73
C TRP A 113 -7.80 12.38 21.13
N ALA A 114 -7.11 11.94 22.17
CA ALA A 114 -7.44 12.31 23.56
C ALA A 114 -7.16 13.79 23.85
N ARG A 115 -6.17 14.38 23.17
CA ARG A 115 -5.79 15.78 23.31
C ARG A 115 -6.42 16.70 22.27
N ALA A 116 -7.05 16.14 21.24
CA ALA A 116 -7.70 16.93 20.22
C ALA A 116 -8.90 17.70 20.79
N THR A 117 -9.05 18.96 20.41
CA THR A 117 -10.24 19.76 20.74
C THR A 117 -11.48 19.23 19.99
N GLU A 118 -12.68 19.54 20.47
CA GLU A 118 -13.90 19.13 19.80
C GLU A 118 -13.99 19.68 18.37
N ASP A 119 -13.55 20.91 18.13
CA ASP A 119 -13.50 21.50 16.79
C ASP A 119 -12.53 20.75 15.86
N GLN A 120 -11.40 20.27 16.39
CA GLN A 120 -10.47 19.45 15.62
C GLN A 120 -11.08 18.09 15.28
N LYS A 121 -11.75 17.46 16.23
CA LYS A 121 -12.45 16.18 16.02
C LYS A 121 -13.56 16.31 14.98
N HIS A 122 -14.41 17.34 15.10
CA HIS A 122 -15.48 17.60 14.12
C HIS A 122 -14.89 17.81 12.72
N ARG A 123 -13.86 18.63 12.57
CA ARG A 123 -13.22 18.88 11.29
C ARG A 123 -12.66 17.61 10.64
N ILE A 124 -12.10 16.70 11.46
CA ILE A 124 -11.60 15.41 10.97
C ILE A 124 -12.76 14.51 10.51
N ILE A 125 -13.84 14.47 11.29
CA ILE A 125 -15.03 13.69 10.92
C ILE A 125 -15.64 14.21 9.62
N ASP A 126 -15.76 15.52 9.46
CA ASP A 126 -16.27 16.15 8.24
C ASP A 126 -15.40 15.79 7.03
N GLN A 127 -14.07 15.87 7.15
CA GLN A 127 -13.15 15.48 6.08
C GLN A 127 -13.26 13.99 5.73
N LEU A 128 -13.40 13.10 6.72
CA LEU A 128 -13.61 11.67 6.48
C LEU A 128 -14.95 11.41 5.78
N ALA A 129 -16.00 12.16 6.15
CA ALA A 129 -17.29 12.08 5.47
C ALA A 129 -17.17 12.52 4.00
N ASP A 130 -16.46 13.62 3.71
CA ASP A 130 -16.22 14.09 2.35
C ASP A 130 -15.49 13.04 1.51
N HIS A 131 -14.45 12.39 2.05
CA HIS A 131 -13.74 11.31 1.36
C HIS A 131 -14.64 10.09 1.12
N THR A 132 -15.50 9.75 2.08
CA THR A 132 -16.45 8.65 1.93
C THR A 132 -17.49 8.96 0.85
N ILE A 133 -17.99 10.19 0.80
CA ILE A 133 -18.90 10.66 -0.24
C ILE A 133 -18.21 10.61 -1.61
N GLU A 134 -16.94 11.05 -1.69
CA GLU A 134 -16.21 10.99 -2.95
C GLU A 134 -16.05 9.55 -3.45
N LEU A 135 -15.62 8.63 -2.59
CA LEU A 135 -15.51 7.21 -2.94
C LEU A 135 -16.84 6.59 -3.37
N SER A 136 -17.97 7.01 -2.79
CA SER A 136 -19.30 6.49 -3.12
C SER A 136 -19.73 6.82 -4.57
N LYS A 137 -19.10 7.81 -5.21
CA LYS A 137 -19.35 8.16 -6.61
C LYS A 137 -18.70 7.19 -7.61
N HIS A 138 -17.84 6.31 -7.12
CA HIS A 138 -17.06 5.34 -7.91
C HIS A 138 -17.39 3.91 -7.50
N PRO A 139 -18.63 3.42 -7.74
CA PRO A 139 -19.03 2.08 -7.36
C PRO A 139 -18.25 1.03 -8.15
N LEU A 140 -17.83 -0.02 -7.47
CA LEU A 140 -17.18 -1.17 -8.07
C LEU A 140 -18.21 -2.30 -8.27
N ASP A 141 -18.02 -3.09 -9.32
CA ASP A 141 -18.95 -4.16 -9.71
C ASP A 141 -18.76 -5.47 -8.94
N LYS A 142 -17.63 -5.59 -8.21
CA LYS A 142 -17.24 -6.78 -7.46
C LYS A 142 -16.63 -6.44 -6.11
N ILE A 143 -16.63 -7.43 -5.23
CA ILE A 143 -15.96 -7.39 -3.94
C ILE A 143 -14.61 -8.10 -4.09
N GLY A 144 -13.52 -7.36 -3.89
CA GLY A 144 -12.16 -7.84 -4.06
C GLY A 144 -11.17 -6.70 -3.87
N SER A 145 -10.03 -6.79 -4.54
CA SER A 145 -9.00 -5.77 -4.56
C SER A 145 -8.68 -5.36 -6.00
N PHE A 146 -8.18 -4.15 -6.22
CA PHE A 146 -7.66 -3.79 -7.54
C PHE A 146 -6.56 -4.77 -7.95
N ASN A 147 -6.61 -5.24 -9.20
CA ASN A 147 -5.76 -6.34 -9.64
C ASN A 147 -4.28 -5.91 -9.78
N ARG A 148 -4.04 -4.87 -10.54
CA ARG A 148 -2.68 -4.35 -10.79
C ARG A 148 -2.71 -2.90 -11.29
N PRO A 149 -1.57 -2.19 -11.23
CA PRO A 149 -1.46 -0.81 -11.71
C PRO A 149 -1.91 -0.65 -13.17
N GLY A 150 -2.71 0.40 -13.41
CA GLY A 150 -3.24 0.70 -14.75
C GLY A 150 -4.40 -0.21 -15.21
N ASP A 151 -4.85 -1.12 -14.36
CA ASP A 151 -5.98 -2.00 -14.61
C ASP A 151 -7.06 -1.73 -13.56
N GLU A 152 -8.22 -1.24 -13.99
CA GLU A 152 -9.36 -0.99 -13.09
C GLU A 152 -10.12 -2.26 -12.71
N HIS A 153 -9.64 -3.42 -13.16
CA HIS A 153 -10.27 -4.70 -12.90
C HIS A 153 -10.16 -5.11 -11.43
N ILE A 154 -11.27 -5.57 -10.85
CA ILE A 154 -11.28 -6.11 -9.49
C ILE A 154 -10.89 -7.59 -9.55
N GLY A 155 -9.77 -7.88 -8.93
CA GLY A 155 -9.22 -9.23 -8.73
C GLY A 155 -9.57 -9.82 -7.36
N PRO A 156 -8.91 -10.92 -6.99
CA PRO A 156 -9.04 -11.54 -5.67
C PRO A 156 -8.70 -10.58 -4.51
N ILE A 157 -9.07 -10.94 -3.29
CA ILE A 157 -8.74 -10.17 -2.10
C ILE A 157 -7.24 -10.25 -1.84
N ALA A 158 -6.56 -9.11 -1.86
CA ALA A 158 -5.11 -8.99 -1.72
C ALA A 158 -4.67 -8.94 -0.24
N ARG A 159 -4.88 -10.02 0.51
CA ARG A 159 -4.49 -10.16 1.91
C ARG A 159 -3.88 -11.53 2.15
N GLU A 160 -2.92 -11.61 3.09
CA GLU A 160 -2.24 -12.86 3.42
C GLU A 160 -3.21 -13.91 3.97
N GLU A 161 -4.12 -13.49 4.83
CA GLU A 161 -5.08 -14.36 5.49
C GLU A 161 -6.13 -14.96 4.54
N PHE A 162 -6.24 -14.39 3.35
CA PHE A 162 -7.19 -14.82 2.32
C PHE A 162 -6.50 -15.51 1.13
N SER A 163 -5.27 -15.96 1.33
CA SER A 163 -4.59 -16.86 0.41
C SER A 163 -4.44 -18.23 1.09
N ASP A 164 -5.04 -19.24 0.52
CA ASP A 164 -4.80 -20.63 0.95
C ASP A 164 -3.74 -21.25 0.05
N VAL A 165 -2.77 -21.93 0.67
CA VAL A 165 -1.72 -22.66 -0.02
C VAL A 165 -1.97 -24.14 0.21
N THR A 166 -2.80 -24.72 -0.64
CA THR A 166 -3.10 -26.15 -0.61
C THR A 166 -2.38 -26.83 -1.78
N ASP A 167 -1.75 -27.96 -1.55
CA ASP A 167 -1.04 -28.75 -2.58
C ASP A 167 0.03 -27.99 -3.39
N GLY A 168 0.63 -26.96 -2.80
CA GLY A 168 1.62 -26.10 -3.46
C GLY A 168 1.04 -25.06 -4.43
N ALA A 169 -0.28 -24.98 -4.54
CA ALA A 169 -0.97 -23.95 -5.30
C ALA A 169 -1.56 -22.86 -4.39
N ILE A 170 -1.60 -21.62 -4.89
CA ILE A 170 -2.25 -20.50 -4.19
C ILE A 170 -3.70 -20.44 -4.66
N HIS A 171 -4.62 -20.65 -3.75
CA HIS A 171 -6.05 -20.46 -3.99
C HIS A 171 -6.43 -19.04 -3.60
N ALA A 172 -6.67 -18.21 -4.62
CA ALA A 172 -7.07 -16.82 -4.41
C ALA A 172 -8.56 -16.73 -4.03
N LEU A 173 -8.88 -15.89 -3.05
CA LEU A 173 -10.24 -15.67 -2.58
C LEU A 173 -10.90 -14.51 -3.32
N GLY A 174 -11.96 -14.78 -4.06
CA GLY A 174 -12.66 -13.78 -4.89
C GLY A 174 -12.08 -13.63 -6.30
N PRO A 175 -12.51 -12.58 -7.05
CA PRO A 175 -13.48 -11.57 -6.63
C PRO A 175 -14.91 -12.13 -6.53
N PHE A 176 -15.74 -11.52 -5.67
CA PHE A 176 -17.12 -11.94 -5.45
C PHE A 176 -18.12 -10.93 -6.03
N THR A 177 -19.27 -11.43 -6.49
CA THR A 177 -20.36 -10.57 -6.99
C THR A 177 -21.37 -10.21 -5.91
N THR A 178 -21.41 -10.98 -4.82
CA THR A 178 -22.33 -10.74 -3.68
C THR A 178 -21.67 -11.10 -2.36
N THR A 179 -22.15 -10.52 -1.26
CA THR A 179 -21.69 -10.84 0.09
C THR A 179 -22.05 -12.26 0.53
N SER A 180 -23.12 -12.85 0.00
CA SER A 180 -23.53 -14.22 0.29
C SER A 180 -22.50 -15.26 -0.18
N THR A 181 -21.77 -14.95 -1.24
CA THR A 181 -20.71 -15.84 -1.77
C THR A 181 -19.52 -15.92 -0.81
N ILE A 182 -19.20 -14.83 -0.10
CA ILE A 182 -18.15 -14.81 0.91
C ILE A 182 -18.50 -15.73 2.08
N SER A 183 -19.75 -15.67 2.56
CA SER A 183 -20.23 -16.45 3.71
C SER A 183 -20.25 -17.96 3.46
N SER A 184 -20.32 -18.40 2.20
CA SER A 184 -20.32 -19.81 1.81
C SER A 184 -18.93 -20.42 1.64
N THR A 185 -17.89 -19.58 1.59
CA THR A 185 -16.49 -20.02 1.50
C THR A 185 -16.06 -20.44 2.90
N LYS A 186 -15.86 -21.73 3.13
CA LYS A 186 -15.30 -22.24 4.39
C LYS A 186 -13.82 -21.89 4.43
N PHE A 187 -13.40 -21.15 5.43
CA PHE A 187 -12.01 -20.92 5.81
C PHE A 187 -11.45 -22.14 6.53
#